data_fa49a9d1262e02e1d168e9c72a1f2115
#
_entry.id   fa49a9d1262e02e1d168e9c72a1f2115
#
_cell.length_a   1.000
_cell.length_b   1.000
_cell.length_c   1.000
_cell.angle_alpha   90.00
_cell.angle_beta   90.00
_cell.angle_gamma   90.00
#
_symmetry.space_group_name_H-M   'P 1'
#
loop_
_entity.id
_entity.type
_entity.pdbx_description
1 polymer ?
#
loop_
_entity_poly.entity_id
_entity_poly.type
_entity_poly.pdbx_seq_one_letter_code
_entity_poly.pdbx_strand_id
1 'polypeptide(L)'
;MTMGMNRRTLLMGGGAAGLTLWAGGASAAPFVSRRIDVTVRGNGRDVVLIPGLASGPGIWSGLVAALPGYRFHLIHVRGFAGLAAQANQSGALISPLADEIARYITAAGLKRPAVIGHSMGGTLALKLGLSGRAGRVMVVDMLPAGAAMVGGTASGLGFLADQLSSYLTGTAAGRRYLAQIVAQTPGAKNSDPDVIANALRDLANIDLGPQLPRLTVPLHVVFAVGSDAQQAAAITRRFREAYAGAKGALLKPIGPSGHMVMADQPARFLALWRMFLAG
;
A
#
# COMPACT_ATOMS: atom_id res chain seq x y z
N MET A 1 31.20 88.37 8.07
CA MET A 1 29.85 88.89 7.87
C MET A 1 28.92 87.69 8.01
N THR A 2 28.52 87.46 9.19
CA THR A 2 27.13 87.62 9.78
C THR A 2 26.09 86.69 9.22
N MET A 3 25.79 85.75 10.07
CA MET A 3 24.44 85.46 10.63
C MET A 3 23.43 84.83 9.62
N GLY A 4 22.80 83.71 9.91
CA GLY A 4 21.76 83.59 10.84
C GLY A 4 21.29 82.14 11.04
N MET A 5 21.19 81.81 12.29
CA MET A 5 20.52 80.64 12.83
C MET A 5 19.01 80.77 12.62
N ASN A 6 18.32 79.66 12.26
CA ASN A 6 16.91 79.55 12.70
C ASN A 6 16.55 78.11 13.12
N ARG A 7 16.01 78.02 14.28
CA ARG A 7 15.51 76.85 15.00
C ARG A 7 14.07 76.50 14.59
N ARG A 8 13.73 75.23 14.90
CA ARG A 8 12.40 74.64 15.02
C ARG A 8 12.03 73.79 13.77
N THR A 9 11.70 72.53 13.88
CA THR A 9 10.70 71.94 14.75
C THR A 9 10.94 70.43 14.86
N LEU A 10 10.84 69.94 16.10
CA LEU A 10 10.81 68.53 16.49
C LEU A 10 9.42 67.97 16.12
N LEU A 11 9.37 66.90 15.32
CA LEU A 11 8.17 66.05 15.23
C LEU A 11 8.57 64.61 15.43
N MET A 12 8.19 64.13 16.57
CA MET A 12 8.24 62.71 16.92
C MET A 12 7.21 61.95 16.07
N GLY A 13 7.67 61.06 15.22
CA GLY A 13 6.84 60.04 14.53
C GLY A 13 7.27 58.69 15.08
N GLY A 14 6.53 58.17 16.05
CA GLY A 14 6.71 56.81 16.55
C GLY A 14 6.31 55.80 15.48
N GLY A 15 7.30 55.20 14.82
CA GLY A 15 7.08 54.02 13.96
C GLY A 15 6.98 52.79 14.86
N ALA A 16 5.80 52.26 15.04
CA ALA A 16 5.60 50.94 15.63
C ALA A 16 6.21 49.88 14.65
N ALA A 17 7.38 49.36 15.06
CA ALA A 17 7.96 48.19 14.42
C ALA A 17 7.05 46.98 14.68
N GLY A 18 6.18 46.66 13.74
CA GLY A 18 5.40 45.43 13.75
C GLY A 18 6.35 44.23 13.66
N LEU A 19 6.60 43.59 14.79
CA LEU A 19 7.19 42.26 14.84
C LEU A 19 6.21 41.29 14.20
N THR A 20 6.35 41.04 12.89
CA THR A 20 5.77 39.88 12.26
C THR A 20 6.47 38.65 12.82
N LEU A 21 5.86 38.06 13.84
CA LEU A 21 6.19 36.69 14.24
C LEU A 21 5.91 35.79 13.05
N TRP A 22 6.94 35.47 12.32
CA TRP A 22 6.92 34.31 11.43
C TRP A 22 6.69 33.13 12.37
N ALA A 23 5.46 32.61 12.37
CA ALA A 23 5.17 31.30 12.90
C ALA A 23 5.94 30.32 12.03
N GLY A 24 7.16 30.02 12.43
CA GLY A 24 7.95 28.96 11.88
C GLY A 24 7.14 27.68 12.03
N GLY A 25 6.52 27.22 10.96
CA GLY A 25 5.88 25.91 10.93
C GLY A 25 6.91 24.90 11.43
N ALA A 26 6.65 24.29 12.57
CA ALA A 26 7.49 23.23 13.09
C ALA A 26 7.61 22.18 11.98
N SER A 27 8.79 22.08 11.38
CA SER A 27 9.09 21.00 10.43
C SER A 27 8.89 19.71 11.21
N ALA A 28 7.85 18.95 10.85
CA ALA A 28 7.62 17.65 11.47
C ALA A 28 8.90 16.83 11.34
N ALA A 29 9.36 16.25 12.45
CA ALA A 29 10.54 15.40 12.44
C ALA A 29 10.39 14.33 11.35
N PRO A 30 11.46 14.01 10.61
CA PRO A 30 11.37 13.02 9.55
C PRO A 30 10.87 11.69 10.12
N PHE A 31 9.91 11.06 9.43
CA PHE A 31 9.40 9.77 9.84
C PHE A 31 10.50 8.72 9.76
N VAL A 32 10.82 8.11 10.88
CA VAL A 32 11.82 7.04 10.98
C VAL A 32 11.11 5.72 11.30
N SER A 33 11.44 4.68 10.54
CA SER A 33 10.88 3.35 10.73
C SER A 33 11.94 2.26 10.52
N ARG A 34 11.83 1.22 11.35
CA ARG A 34 12.61 -0.01 11.19
C ARG A 34 11.85 -1.10 10.41
N ARG A 35 10.62 -0.81 9.94
CA ARG A 35 9.77 -1.77 9.22
C ARG A 35 9.47 -1.36 7.78
N ILE A 36 9.41 -0.08 7.52
CA ILE A 36 9.14 0.45 6.17
C ILE A 36 10.08 1.60 5.86
N ASP A 37 10.25 1.86 4.58
CA ASP A 37 10.72 3.15 4.05
C ASP A 37 9.62 3.75 3.19
N VAL A 38 9.60 5.07 3.04
CA VAL A 38 8.57 5.75 2.26
C VAL A 38 9.18 6.78 1.34
N THR A 39 8.92 6.62 0.04
CA THR A 39 9.28 7.63 -0.96
C THR A 39 8.02 8.40 -1.36
N VAL A 40 8.09 9.73 -1.32
CA VAL A 40 6.99 10.60 -1.74
C VAL A 40 7.25 11.14 -3.16
N ARG A 41 6.24 11.07 -4.03
CA ARG A 41 6.31 11.54 -5.42
C ARG A 41 5.07 12.37 -5.77
N GLY A 42 5.28 13.44 -6.52
CA GLY A 42 4.18 14.31 -6.97
C GLY A 42 3.65 15.23 -5.86
N ASN A 43 2.57 15.91 -6.17
CA ASN A 43 1.87 16.85 -5.30
C ASN A 43 0.35 16.74 -5.50
N GLY A 44 -0.46 17.19 -4.54
CA GLY A 44 -1.92 17.13 -4.59
C GLY A 44 -2.52 16.17 -3.57
N ARG A 45 -3.60 15.47 -3.94
CA ARG A 45 -4.30 14.54 -3.02
C ARG A 45 -3.44 13.32 -2.68
N ASP A 46 -3.46 12.93 -1.41
CA ASP A 46 -2.62 11.84 -0.90
C ASP A 46 -3.13 10.47 -1.31
N VAL A 47 -2.21 9.65 -1.81
CA VAL A 47 -2.44 8.25 -2.16
C VAL A 47 -1.31 7.40 -1.61
N VAL A 48 -1.63 6.44 -0.75
CA VAL A 48 -0.67 5.48 -0.21
C VAL A 48 -0.66 4.23 -1.09
N LEU A 49 0.51 3.82 -1.56
CA LEU A 49 0.72 2.68 -2.46
C LEU A 49 1.52 1.61 -1.75
N ILE A 50 0.94 0.42 -1.61
CA ILE A 50 1.53 -0.70 -0.86
C ILE A 50 1.79 -1.85 -1.84
N PRO A 51 3.07 -2.22 -2.07
CA PRO A 51 3.42 -3.32 -2.97
C PRO A 51 3.10 -4.69 -2.36
N GLY A 52 3.15 -5.71 -3.19
CA GLY A 52 2.98 -7.10 -2.79
C GLY A 52 4.20 -7.69 -2.12
N LEU A 53 4.08 -8.98 -1.80
CA LEU A 53 5.15 -9.79 -1.23
C LEU A 53 6.43 -9.69 -2.09
N ALA A 54 7.57 -9.53 -1.44
CA ALA A 54 8.89 -9.44 -2.05
C ALA A 54 9.06 -8.33 -3.11
N SER A 55 8.06 -7.44 -3.26
CA SER A 55 8.08 -6.36 -4.25
C SER A 55 8.48 -5.03 -3.62
N GLY A 56 9.09 -4.17 -4.44
CA GLY A 56 9.38 -2.78 -4.08
C GLY A 56 8.40 -1.79 -4.72
N PRO A 57 8.54 -0.49 -4.41
CA PRO A 57 7.66 0.56 -4.94
C PRO A 57 7.72 0.72 -6.46
N GLY A 58 8.74 0.17 -7.12
CA GLY A 58 8.91 0.22 -8.57
C GLY A 58 7.75 -0.38 -9.38
N ILE A 59 6.95 -1.28 -8.80
CA ILE A 59 5.77 -1.85 -9.47
C ILE A 59 4.71 -0.77 -9.82
N TRP A 60 4.76 0.38 -9.17
CA TRP A 60 3.82 1.50 -9.37
C TRP A 60 4.34 2.58 -10.32
N SER A 61 5.60 2.52 -10.77
CA SER A 61 6.27 3.62 -11.46
C SER A 61 5.52 4.13 -12.70
N GLY A 62 5.02 3.24 -13.55
CA GLY A 62 4.26 3.60 -14.75
C GLY A 62 2.95 4.33 -14.44
N LEU A 63 2.27 3.90 -13.39
CA LEU A 63 0.99 4.49 -12.95
C LEU A 63 1.20 5.85 -12.29
N VAL A 64 2.20 5.97 -11.45
CA VAL A 64 2.58 7.24 -10.80
C VAL A 64 2.92 8.31 -11.83
N ALA A 65 3.70 7.95 -12.86
CA ALA A 65 4.05 8.86 -13.95
C ALA A 65 2.83 9.30 -14.78
N ALA A 66 1.80 8.45 -14.91
CA ALA A 66 0.61 8.70 -15.72
C ALA A 66 -0.49 9.52 -15.01
N LEU A 67 -0.32 9.85 -13.72
CA LEU A 67 -1.36 10.50 -12.89
C LEU A 67 -0.80 11.74 -12.16
N PRO A 68 -0.59 12.87 -12.85
CA PRO A 68 -0.28 14.12 -12.19
C PRO A 68 -1.46 14.60 -11.31
N GLY A 69 -1.16 15.43 -10.30
CA GLY A 69 -2.17 15.98 -9.39
C GLY A 69 -2.46 15.12 -8.15
N TYR A 70 -1.67 14.08 -7.94
CA TYR A 70 -1.68 13.28 -6.72
C TYR A 70 -0.29 13.27 -6.06
N ARG A 71 -0.27 13.17 -4.74
CA ARG A 71 0.93 12.97 -3.94
C ARG A 71 0.96 11.51 -3.51
N PHE A 72 1.85 10.73 -4.11
CA PHE A 72 1.98 9.30 -3.89
C PHE A 72 2.99 9.01 -2.78
N HIS A 73 2.55 8.27 -1.78
CA HIS A 73 3.35 7.74 -0.68
C HIS A 73 3.64 6.28 -0.97
N LEU A 74 4.81 6.02 -1.53
CA LEU A 74 5.25 4.71 -2.01
C LEU A 74 5.89 3.94 -0.84
N ILE A 75 5.17 2.97 -0.31
CA ILE A 75 5.66 2.14 0.79
C ILE A 75 6.69 1.14 0.25
N HIS A 76 7.83 1.04 0.91
CA HIS A 76 8.83 0.00 0.69
C HIS A 76 9.01 -0.79 1.97
N VAL A 77 8.61 -2.05 1.97
CA VAL A 77 8.73 -2.93 3.13
C VAL A 77 10.19 -3.35 3.29
N ARG A 78 10.74 -3.16 4.48
CA ARG A 78 12.11 -3.62 4.80
C ARG A 78 12.20 -5.13 4.75
N GLY A 79 13.26 -5.63 4.11
CA GLY A 79 13.44 -7.03 3.76
C GLY A 79 13.01 -7.36 2.34
N PHE A 80 12.37 -6.43 1.59
CA PHE A 80 11.96 -6.65 0.21
C PHE A 80 12.77 -5.79 -0.75
N ALA A 81 12.96 -6.31 -1.98
CA ALA A 81 13.55 -5.61 -3.12
C ALA A 81 14.84 -4.83 -2.78
N GLY A 82 15.75 -5.45 -2.03
CA GLY A 82 17.06 -4.91 -1.69
C GLY A 82 17.12 -4.03 -0.44
N LEU A 83 16.00 -3.77 0.23
CA LEU A 83 16.00 -3.01 1.48
C LEU A 83 16.27 -3.93 2.68
N ALA A 84 17.22 -3.56 3.55
CA ALA A 84 17.58 -4.38 4.70
C ALA A 84 16.37 -4.65 5.62
N ALA A 85 16.23 -5.90 6.11
CA ALA A 85 15.06 -6.39 6.85
C ALA A 85 14.81 -5.67 8.19
N GLN A 86 15.85 -5.39 8.95
CA GLN A 86 15.78 -4.76 10.28
C GLN A 86 14.73 -5.43 11.19
N ALA A 87 13.70 -4.69 11.65
CA ALA A 87 12.67 -5.22 12.55
C ALA A 87 11.70 -6.23 11.89
N ASN A 88 11.80 -6.45 10.58
CA ASN A 88 11.01 -7.45 9.88
C ASN A 88 11.69 -8.82 9.77
N GLN A 89 12.93 -8.96 10.24
CA GLN A 89 13.70 -10.18 10.11
C GLN A 89 13.08 -11.36 10.87
N SER A 90 12.31 -11.10 11.92
CA SER A 90 11.68 -12.15 12.73
C SER A 90 10.33 -11.73 13.30
N GLY A 91 9.51 -12.71 13.69
CA GLY A 91 8.22 -12.51 14.31
C GLY A 91 7.11 -12.22 13.31
N ALA A 92 5.98 -11.77 13.83
CA ALA A 92 4.83 -11.37 13.01
C ALA A 92 5.17 -10.19 12.10
N LEU A 93 4.60 -10.19 10.89
CA LEU A 93 4.90 -9.16 9.90
C LEU A 93 3.68 -8.32 9.51
N ILE A 94 2.57 -8.95 9.16
CA ILE A 94 1.44 -8.26 8.50
C ILE A 94 0.75 -7.25 9.43
N SER A 95 0.42 -7.63 10.66
CA SER A 95 -0.21 -6.70 11.61
C SER A 95 0.74 -5.57 12.02
N PRO A 96 2.01 -5.83 12.40
CA PRO A 96 2.97 -4.77 12.65
C PRO A 96 3.23 -3.83 11.46
N LEU A 97 3.17 -4.33 10.22
CA LEU A 97 3.28 -3.47 9.04
C LEU A 97 2.05 -2.56 8.87
N ALA A 98 0.85 -3.09 9.08
CA ALA A 98 -0.37 -2.27 9.03
C ALA A 98 -0.33 -1.14 10.10
N ASP A 99 0.10 -1.47 11.31
CA ASP A 99 0.25 -0.50 12.41
C ASP A 99 1.32 0.55 12.07
N GLU A 100 2.42 0.14 11.48
CA GLU A 100 3.50 1.05 11.09
C GLU A 100 3.10 1.99 9.95
N ILE A 101 2.36 1.50 8.95
CA ILE A 101 1.79 2.34 7.90
C ILE A 101 0.75 3.31 8.48
N ALA A 102 -0.08 2.86 9.43
CA ALA A 102 -1.02 3.73 10.13
C ALA A 102 -0.30 4.83 10.94
N ARG A 103 0.82 4.50 11.57
CA ARG A 103 1.70 5.46 12.26
C ARG A 103 2.27 6.48 11.27
N TYR A 104 2.74 6.01 10.10
CA TYR A 104 3.20 6.89 9.03
C TYR A 104 2.09 7.86 8.56
N ILE A 105 0.90 7.36 8.27
CA ILE A 105 -0.26 8.17 7.85
C ILE A 105 -0.51 9.30 8.86
N THR A 106 -0.46 8.99 10.15
CA THR A 106 -0.64 9.96 11.22
C THR A 106 0.52 10.96 11.29
N ALA A 107 1.76 10.49 11.29
CA ALA A 107 2.95 11.32 11.39
C ALA A 107 3.13 12.27 10.20
N ALA A 108 2.75 11.83 9.00
CA ALA A 108 2.78 12.63 7.78
C ALA A 108 1.55 13.56 7.64
N GLY A 109 0.63 13.57 8.60
CA GLY A 109 -0.56 14.42 8.60
C GLY A 109 -1.58 14.08 7.51
N LEU A 110 -1.58 12.84 6.98
CA LEU A 110 -2.48 12.44 5.91
C LEU A 110 -3.91 12.28 6.44
N LYS A 111 -4.84 13.06 5.88
CA LYS A 111 -6.24 13.04 6.31
C LYS A 111 -7.02 12.01 5.50
N ARG A 112 -7.09 10.77 5.98
CA ARG A 112 -7.81 9.66 5.35
C ARG A 112 -7.45 9.50 3.86
N PRO A 113 -6.19 9.19 3.52
CA PRO A 113 -5.73 9.07 2.14
C PRO A 113 -6.44 7.93 1.41
N ALA A 114 -6.42 7.96 0.07
CA ALA A 114 -6.69 6.77 -0.71
C ALA A 114 -5.57 5.75 -0.47
N VAL A 115 -5.91 4.49 -0.27
CA VAL A 115 -4.93 3.40 -0.08
C VAL A 115 -5.12 2.35 -1.15
N ILE A 116 -4.08 2.05 -1.88
CA ILE A 116 -4.06 1.03 -2.93
C ILE A 116 -3.01 0.00 -2.58
N GLY A 117 -3.39 -1.26 -2.51
CA GLY A 117 -2.49 -2.34 -2.18
C GLY A 117 -2.59 -3.52 -3.16
N HIS A 118 -1.45 -4.03 -3.59
CA HIS A 118 -1.35 -5.21 -4.44
C HIS A 118 -1.02 -6.45 -3.62
N SER A 119 -1.72 -7.56 -3.82
CA SER A 119 -1.42 -8.85 -3.17
C SER A 119 -1.35 -8.67 -1.63
N MET A 120 -0.28 -9.03 -0.96
CA MET A 120 -0.04 -8.75 0.46
C MET A 120 -0.37 -7.30 0.84
N GLY A 121 -0.01 -6.34 -0.02
CA GLY A 121 -0.37 -4.92 0.15
C GLY A 121 -1.88 -4.69 0.17
N GLY A 122 -2.66 -5.52 -0.53
CA GLY A 122 -4.13 -5.52 -0.50
C GLY A 122 -4.68 -5.88 0.88
N THR A 123 -4.10 -6.89 1.53
CA THR A 123 -4.42 -7.23 2.93
C THR A 123 -4.11 -6.05 3.87
N LEU A 124 -2.96 -5.40 3.70
CA LEU A 124 -2.58 -4.21 4.48
C LEU A 124 -3.55 -3.05 4.24
N ALA A 125 -3.95 -2.82 2.97
CA ALA A 125 -4.92 -1.78 2.62
C ALA A 125 -6.30 -2.03 3.26
N LEU A 126 -6.79 -3.28 3.28
CA LEU A 126 -8.02 -3.66 3.98
C LEU A 126 -7.92 -3.39 5.48
N LYS A 127 -6.80 -3.76 6.12
CA LYS A 127 -6.58 -3.49 7.55
C LYS A 127 -6.60 -1.99 7.85
N LEU A 128 -6.01 -1.16 7.00
CA LEU A 128 -6.04 0.30 7.12
C LEU A 128 -7.46 0.86 6.92
N GLY A 129 -8.23 0.31 5.99
CA GLY A 129 -9.64 0.66 5.82
C GLY A 129 -10.48 0.32 7.05
N LEU A 130 -10.35 -0.90 7.57
CA LEU A 130 -11.05 -1.39 8.75
C LEU A 130 -10.69 -0.62 10.04
N SER A 131 -9.46 -0.12 10.14
CA SER A 131 -9.01 0.72 11.26
C SER A 131 -9.32 2.22 11.09
N GLY A 132 -10.04 2.61 10.03
CA GLY A 132 -10.40 4.02 9.76
C GLY A 132 -9.26 4.92 9.31
N ARG A 133 -8.11 4.34 8.92
CA ARG A 133 -6.92 5.09 8.48
C ARG A 133 -6.95 5.44 6.99
N ALA A 134 -7.80 4.78 6.21
CA ALA A 134 -8.02 5.09 4.79
C ALA A 134 -9.35 5.82 4.58
N GLY A 135 -9.42 6.69 3.58
CA GLY A 135 -10.67 7.31 3.12
C GLY A 135 -11.37 6.47 2.07
N ARG A 136 -10.61 5.67 1.33
CA ARG A 136 -11.06 4.67 0.35
C ARG A 136 -9.97 3.62 0.16
N VAL A 137 -10.35 2.43 -0.25
CA VAL A 137 -9.43 1.29 -0.42
C VAL A 137 -9.57 0.70 -1.81
N MET A 138 -8.43 0.44 -2.46
CA MET A 138 -8.37 -0.43 -3.62
C MET A 138 -7.49 -1.64 -3.30
N VAL A 139 -8.07 -2.81 -3.43
CA VAL A 139 -7.35 -4.08 -3.36
C VAL A 139 -7.07 -4.56 -4.76
N VAL A 140 -5.83 -4.91 -5.05
CA VAL A 140 -5.42 -5.43 -6.34
C VAL A 140 -4.97 -6.88 -6.17
N ASP A 141 -5.75 -7.76 -6.73
CA ASP A 141 -5.54 -9.21 -6.84
C ASP A 141 -5.21 -9.90 -5.51
N MET A 142 -6.11 -9.73 -4.52
CA MET A 142 -6.03 -10.38 -3.21
C MET A 142 -7.43 -10.70 -2.69
N LEU A 143 -7.59 -11.88 -2.12
CA LEU A 143 -8.78 -12.27 -1.36
C LEU A 143 -8.66 -11.80 0.10
N PRO A 144 -9.78 -11.60 0.82
CA PRO A 144 -9.76 -11.17 2.22
C PRO A 144 -9.15 -12.22 3.16
N ALA A 145 -9.26 -13.50 2.80
CA ALA A 145 -8.58 -14.60 3.49
C ALA A 145 -7.31 -14.97 2.74
N GLY A 146 -6.14 -14.80 3.36
CA GLY A 146 -4.85 -15.07 2.73
C GLY A 146 -4.66 -16.53 2.34
N ALA A 147 -5.09 -17.47 3.18
CA ALA A 147 -5.08 -18.91 2.88
C ALA A 147 -5.84 -19.24 1.58
N ALA A 148 -6.91 -18.51 1.29
CA ALA A 148 -7.68 -18.70 0.08
C ALA A 148 -6.90 -18.38 -1.21
N MET A 149 -5.88 -17.54 -1.17
CA MET A 149 -5.01 -17.28 -2.35
C MET A 149 -4.11 -18.48 -2.68
N VAL A 150 -3.69 -19.23 -1.68
CA VAL A 150 -2.74 -20.34 -1.84
C VAL A 150 -3.42 -21.66 -2.22
N GLY A 151 -4.62 -21.91 -1.72
CA GLY A 151 -5.31 -23.20 -1.85
C GLY A 151 -6.48 -23.25 -2.84
N GLY A 152 -6.76 -22.16 -3.54
CA GLY A 152 -8.06 -22.02 -4.22
C GLY A 152 -8.10 -22.05 -5.73
N THR A 153 -7.06 -22.42 -6.44
CA THR A 153 -7.03 -22.31 -7.90
C THR A 153 -6.85 -23.62 -8.61
N ALA A 154 -7.33 -24.67 -8.32
CA ALA A 154 -7.56 -25.81 -9.20
C ALA A 154 -7.96 -27.03 -8.37
N SER A 155 -9.04 -27.58 -8.73
CA SER A 155 -9.50 -28.94 -8.42
C SER A 155 -8.37 -29.89 -8.03
N GLY A 156 -8.30 -30.31 -6.78
CA GLY A 156 -7.38 -31.34 -6.28
C GLY A 156 -6.00 -30.89 -5.81
N LEU A 157 -5.54 -29.71 -6.18
CA LEU A 157 -4.24 -29.16 -5.73
C LEU A 157 -4.33 -28.49 -4.35
N GLY A 158 -5.52 -28.23 -3.83
CA GLY A 158 -5.69 -27.57 -2.52
C GLY A 158 -5.03 -28.35 -1.39
N PHE A 159 -5.25 -29.65 -1.33
CA PHE A 159 -4.65 -30.50 -0.29
C PHE A 159 -3.13 -30.63 -0.45
N LEU A 160 -2.64 -30.77 -1.68
CA LEU A 160 -1.20 -30.77 -1.97
C LEU A 160 -0.58 -29.38 -1.74
N ALA A 161 -1.32 -28.31 -2.02
CA ALA A 161 -0.88 -26.94 -1.74
C ALA A 161 -0.85 -26.67 -0.22
N ASP A 162 -1.77 -27.19 0.56
CA ASP A 162 -1.76 -27.07 2.03
C ASP A 162 -0.60 -27.88 2.65
N GLN A 163 -0.34 -29.09 2.18
CA GLN A 163 0.84 -29.85 2.59
C GLN A 163 2.14 -29.21 2.12
N LEU A 164 2.20 -28.74 0.87
CA LEU A 164 3.35 -28.03 0.33
C LEU A 164 3.54 -26.67 1.03
N SER A 165 2.48 -25.96 1.32
CA SER A 165 2.50 -24.72 2.09
C SER A 165 3.03 -24.98 3.51
N SER A 166 2.54 -26.00 4.18
CA SER A 166 3.04 -26.40 5.51
C SER A 166 4.53 -26.75 5.49
N TYR A 167 4.98 -27.49 4.45
CA TYR A 167 6.40 -27.78 4.26
C TYR A 167 7.20 -26.52 3.92
N LEU A 168 6.71 -25.71 2.96
CA LEU A 168 7.38 -24.51 2.48
C LEU A 168 7.49 -23.42 3.55
N THR A 169 6.50 -23.30 4.42
CA THR A 169 6.49 -22.31 5.51
C THR A 169 6.99 -22.86 6.84
N GLY A 170 6.82 -24.15 7.08
CA GLY A 170 7.15 -24.82 8.33
C GLY A 170 8.62 -25.24 8.47
N THR A 171 9.35 -25.44 7.37
CA THR A 171 10.73 -25.89 7.39
C THR A 171 11.71 -24.85 6.84
N ALA A 172 12.94 -24.82 7.34
CA ALA A 172 13.98 -23.92 6.81
C ALA A 172 14.32 -24.22 5.34
N ALA A 173 14.30 -25.49 4.93
CA ALA A 173 14.55 -25.91 3.55
C ALA A 173 13.41 -25.48 2.62
N GLY A 174 12.16 -25.66 3.05
CA GLY A 174 10.98 -25.25 2.32
C GLY A 174 10.91 -23.73 2.15
N ARG A 175 11.23 -22.98 3.19
CA ARG A 175 11.31 -21.51 3.13
C ARG A 175 12.35 -21.02 2.11
N ARG A 176 13.52 -21.67 2.05
CA ARG A 176 14.55 -21.33 1.05
C ARG A 176 14.08 -21.63 -0.38
N TYR A 177 13.42 -22.77 -0.59
CA TYR A 177 12.88 -23.13 -1.90
C TYR A 177 11.79 -22.14 -2.36
N LEU A 178 10.89 -21.77 -1.46
CA LEU A 178 9.87 -20.77 -1.75
C LEU A 178 10.49 -19.40 -2.05
N ALA A 179 11.50 -19.00 -1.29
CA ALA A 179 12.24 -17.76 -1.52
C ALA A 179 12.93 -17.75 -2.89
N GLN A 180 13.46 -18.89 -3.36
CA GLN A 180 14.03 -19.01 -4.70
C GLN A 180 12.96 -18.82 -5.79
N ILE A 181 11.77 -19.41 -5.62
CA ILE A 181 10.66 -19.23 -6.57
C ILE A 181 10.22 -17.76 -6.59
N VAL A 182 10.05 -17.14 -5.43
CA VAL A 182 9.63 -15.74 -5.33
C VAL A 182 10.71 -14.80 -5.88
N ALA A 183 11.99 -15.11 -5.66
CA ALA A 183 13.12 -14.32 -6.20
C ALA A 183 13.19 -14.32 -7.74
N GLN A 184 12.57 -15.30 -8.41
CA GLN A 184 12.42 -15.32 -9.86
C GLN A 184 11.27 -14.43 -10.36
N THR A 185 10.42 -13.92 -9.45
CA THR A 185 9.31 -13.03 -9.80
C THR A 185 9.84 -11.62 -10.07
N PRO A 186 9.42 -10.96 -11.16
CA PRO A 186 9.81 -9.59 -11.43
C PRO A 186 9.53 -8.66 -10.24
N GLY A 187 10.55 -7.93 -9.77
CA GLY A 187 10.46 -7.06 -8.60
C GLY A 187 10.83 -7.70 -7.25
N ALA A 188 10.93 -9.03 -7.16
CA ALA A 188 11.28 -9.73 -5.92
C ALA A 188 12.79 -9.89 -5.70
N LYS A 189 13.60 -9.50 -6.68
CA LYS A 189 15.05 -9.65 -6.67
C LYS A 189 15.67 -9.00 -5.42
N ASN A 190 16.55 -9.72 -4.74
CA ASN A 190 17.23 -9.29 -3.51
C ASN A 190 16.30 -9.11 -2.28
N SER A 191 15.19 -9.83 -2.21
CA SER A 191 14.35 -9.87 -1.00
C SER A 191 14.88 -10.90 0.00
N ASP A 192 14.74 -10.61 1.29
CA ASP A 192 15.15 -11.47 2.38
C ASP A 192 14.22 -12.69 2.49
N PRO A 193 14.76 -13.93 2.42
CA PRO A 193 13.96 -15.16 2.45
C PRO A 193 13.16 -15.35 3.75
N ASP A 194 13.72 -14.93 4.89
CA ASP A 194 13.05 -15.10 6.19
C ASP A 194 11.89 -14.13 6.33
N VAL A 195 12.03 -12.90 5.80
CA VAL A 195 10.93 -11.93 5.75
C VAL A 195 9.80 -12.42 4.84
N ILE A 196 10.14 -13.01 3.69
CA ILE A 196 9.14 -13.63 2.79
C ILE A 196 8.41 -14.77 3.51
N ALA A 197 9.12 -15.66 4.18
CA ALA A 197 8.54 -16.79 4.89
C ALA A 197 7.64 -16.35 6.06
N ASN A 198 8.05 -15.32 6.80
CA ASN A 198 7.24 -14.74 7.88
C ASN A 198 5.95 -14.10 7.32
N ALA A 199 6.05 -13.36 6.22
CA ALA A 199 4.89 -12.79 5.55
C ALA A 199 3.88 -13.86 5.11
N LEU A 200 4.35 -14.93 4.49
CA LEU A 200 3.49 -16.04 4.02
C LEU A 200 2.81 -16.76 5.18
N ARG A 201 3.54 -17.00 6.27
CA ARG A 201 2.96 -17.61 7.47
C ARG A 201 1.84 -16.75 8.04
N ASP A 202 2.07 -15.45 8.15
CA ASP A 202 1.06 -14.53 8.65
C ASP A 202 -0.15 -14.45 7.72
N LEU A 203 0.09 -14.32 6.40
CA LEU A 203 -0.99 -14.28 5.41
C LEU A 203 -1.86 -15.53 5.44
N ALA A 204 -1.25 -16.71 5.60
CA ALA A 204 -1.98 -17.97 5.71
C ALA A 204 -2.95 -18.01 6.90
N ASN A 205 -2.66 -17.26 7.96
CA ASN A 205 -3.47 -17.20 9.18
C ASN A 205 -4.41 -16.00 9.26
N ILE A 206 -4.41 -15.11 8.23
CA ILE A 206 -5.27 -13.93 8.22
C ILE A 206 -6.53 -14.21 7.42
N ASP A 207 -7.68 -13.99 8.05
CA ASP A 207 -8.98 -13.91 7.40
C ASP A 207 -9.69 -12.61 7.83
N LEU A 208 -9.84 -11.69 6.88
CA LEU A 208 -10.57 -10.44 7.07
C LEU A 208 -12.03 -10.54 6.59
N GLY A 209 -12.46 -11.66 6.02
CA GLY A 209 -13.81 -11.88 5.55
C GLY A 209 -14.89 -11.54 6.59
N PRO A 210 -14.81 -12.07 7.82
CA PRO A 210 -15.77 -11.76 8.90
C PRO A 210 -15.78 -10.28 9.31
N GLN A 211 -14.74 -9.52 9.00
CA GLN A 211 -14.63 -8.10 9.34
C GLN A 211 -15.15 -7.17 8.23
N LEU A 212 -15.32 -7.65 7.01
CA LEU A 212 -15.75 -6.84 5.84
C LEU A 212 -17.06 -6.07 6.08
N PRO A 213 -18.08 -6.59 6.81
CA PRO A 213 -19.29 -5.82 7.12
C PRO A 213 -19.03 -4.53 7.91
N ARG A 214 -17.88 -4.43 8.59
CA ARG A 214 -17.47 -3.24 9.36
C ARG A 214 -16.74 -2.19 8.52
N LEU A 215 -16.42 -2.50 7.25
CA LEU A 215 -15.74 -1.56 6.37
C LEU A 215 -16.72 -0.47 5.91
N THR A 216 -16.47 0.76 6.32
CA THR A 216 -17.35 1.92 6.06
C THR A 216 -16.86 2.83 4.94
N VAL A 217 -15.74 2.49 4.31
CA VAL A 217 -15.15 3.28 3.22
C VAL A 217 -15.37 2.61 1.87
N PRO A 218 -15.41 3.38 0.77
CA PRO A 218 -15.50 2.80 -0.57
C PRO A 218 -14.39 1.77 -0.80
N LEU A 219 -14.77 0.59 -1.28
CA LEU A 219 -13.88 -0.50 -1.63
C LEU A 219 -13.96 -0.83 -3.10
N HIS A 220 -12.83 -0.77 -3.79
CA HIS A 220 -12.67 -1.34 -5.12
C HIS A 220 -11.77 -2.57 -5.04
N VAL A 221 -12.19 -3.66 -5.67
CA VAL A 221 -11.39 -4.89 -5.77
C VAL A 221 -11.16 -5.17 -7.25
N VAL A 222 -9.92 -4.98 -7.68
CA VAL A 222 -9.47 -5.31 -9.05
C VAL A 222 -8.75 -6.64 -8.98
N PHE A 223 -9.11 -7.59 -9.83
CA PHE A 223 -8.50 -8.92 -9.80
C PHE A 223 -8.28 -9.49 -11.19
N ALA A 224 -7.23 -10.29 -11.31
CA ALA A 224 -6.82 -10.92 -12.55
C ALA A 224 -7.77 -12.04 -12.95
N VAL A 225 -8.08 -12.11 -14.25
CA VAL A 225 -8.71 -13.26 -14.87
C VAL A 225 -7.94 -13.66 -16.13
N GLY A 226 -7.88 -14.97 -16.40
CA GLY A 226 -7.23 -15.49 -17.60
C GLY A 226 -8.02 -15.22 -18.88
N SER A 227 -7.52 -15.76 -20.01
CA SER A 227 -8.19 -15.70 -21.31
C SER A 227 -9.33 -16.71 -21.44
N ASP A 228 -9.31 -17.81 -20.69
CA ASP A 228 -10.36 -18.81 -20.68
C ASP A 228 -11.62 -18.28 -19.98
N ALA A 229 -12.75 -18.31 -20.67
CA ALA A 229 -14.00 -17.72 -20.19
C ALA A 229 -14.57 -18.48 -18.97
N GLN A 230 -14.43 -19.81 -18.93
CA GLN A 230 -14.95 -20.62 -17.82
C GLN A 230 -14.12 -20.38 -16.55
N GLN A 231 -12.81 -20.36 -16.68
CA GLN A 231 -11.89 -20.02 -15.59
C GLN A 231 -12.12 -18.59 -15.11
N ALA A 232 -12.27 -17.62 -16.01
CA ALA A 232 -12.55 -16.23 -15.66
C ALA A 232 -13.87 -16.08 -14.90
N ALA A 233 -14.92 -16.81 -15.30
CA ALA A 233 -16.19 -16.85 -14.58
C ALA A 233 -16.05 -17.46 -13.18
N ALA A 234 -15.29 -18.55 -13.04
CA ALA A 234 -15.04 -19.20 -11.76
C ALA A 234 -14.27 -18.29 -10.80
N ILE A 235 -13.21 -17.62 -11.26
CA ILE A 235 -12.46 -16.64 -10.47
C ILE A 235 -13.37 -15.49 -10.06
N THR A 236 -14.14 -14.94 -10.99
CA THR A 236 -15.07 -13.84 -10.71
C THR A 236 -16.10 -14.21 -9.64
N ARG A 237 -16.68 -15.40 -9.72
CA ARG A 237 -17.61 -15.90 -8.71
C ARG A 237 -16.94 -15.97 -7.33
N ARG A 238 -15.76 -16.55 -7.26
CA ARG A 238 -14.97 -16.67 -6.03
C ARG A 238 -14.68 -15.30 -5.38
N PHE A 239 -14.27 -14.31 -6.16
CA PHE A 239 -14.05 -12.96 -5.63
C PHE A 239 -15.38 -12.35 -5.13
N ARG A 240 -16.50 -12.54 -5.83
CA ARG A 240 -17.83 -12.08 -5.37
C ARG A 240 -18.22 -12.72 -4.05
N GLU A 241 -18.06 -14.02 -3.91
CA GLU A 241 -18.35 -14.76 -2.68
C GLU A 241 -17.47 -14.27 -1.52
N ALA A 242 -16.17 -14.17 -1.74
CA ALA A 242 -15.22 -13.75 -0.71
C ALA A 242 -15.44 -12.30 -0.22
N TYR A 243 -15.90 -11.41 -1.09
CA TYR A 243 -16.18 -10.01 -0.75
C TYR A 243 -17.67 -9.71 -0.49
N ALA A 244 -18.53 -10.71 -0.41
CA ALA A 244 -19.97 -10.52 -0.22
C ALA A 244 -20.32 -9.71 1.05
N GLY A 245 -19.49 -9.81 2.10
CA GLY A 245 -19.65 -9.05 3.33
C GLY A 245 -19.35 -7.55 3.21
N ALA A 246 -18.63 -7.13 2.18
CA ALA A 246 -18.27 -5.72 1.95
C ALA A 246 -19.39 -5.01 1.16
N LYS A 247 -20.33 -4.37 1.87
CA LYS A 247 -21.44 -3.65 1.24
C LYS A 247 -20.95 -2.56 0.29
N GLY A 248 -21.44 -2.57 -0.95
CA GLY A 248 -21.09 -1.58 -1.97
C GLY A 248 -19.69 -1.73 -2.57
N ALA A 249 -19.00 -2.83 -2.33
CA ALA A 249 -17.71 -3.11 -2.96
C ALA A 249 -17.86 -3.24 -4.49
N LEU A 250 -16.99 -2.54 -5.23
CA LEU A 250 -16.93 -2.62 -6.68
C LEU A 250 -15.87 -3.63 -7.10
N LEU A 251 -16.33 -4.78 -7.62
CA LEU A 251 -15.48 -5.86 -8.08
C LEU A 251 -15.25 -5.74 -9.59
N LYS A 252 -14.01 -5.65 -10.00
CA LYS A 252 -13.58 -5.37 -11.39
C LYS A 252 -12.59 -6.44 -11.86
N PRO A 253 -13.07 -7.47 -12.58
CA PRO A 253 -12.18 -8.40 -13.25
C PRO A 253 -11.40 -7.69 -14.35
N ILE A 254 -10.13 -8.04 -14.50
CA ILE A 254 -9.25 -7.52 -15.53
C ILE A 254 -8.48 -8.67 -16.19
N GLY A 255 -8.57 -8.77 -17.51
CA GLY A 255 -7.94 -9.87 -18.24
C GLY A 255 -7.86 -9.64 -19.74
N PRO A 256 -7.10 -10.50 -20.44
CA PRO A 256 -6.29 -11.56 -19.84
C PRO A 256 -5.12 -11.00 -19.03
N SER A 257 -4.94 -11.48 -17.81
CA SER A 257 -3.87 -11.00 -16.91
C SER A 257 -3.48 -12.11 -15.93
N GLY A 258 -2.22 -12.10 -15.54
CA GLY A 258 -1.74 -12.78 -14.36
C GLY A 258 -1.81 -11.88 -13.12
N HIS A 259 -1.11 -12.29 -12.07
CA HIS A 259 -1.10 -11.60 -10.76
C HIS A 259 -0.62 -10.14 -10.82
N MET A 260 0.23 -9.80 -11.79
CA MET A 260 0.78 -8.44 -11.96
C MET A 260 -0.08 -7.59 -12.91
N VAL A 261 -1.33 -7.35 -12.54
CA VAL A 261 -2.35 -6.63 -13.36
C VAL A 261 -1.84 -5.30 -13.91
N MET A 262 -1.01 -4.59 -13.11
CA MET A 262 -0.42 -3.30 -13.48
C MET A 262 0.61 -3.42 -14.61
N ALA A 263 1.23 -4.58 -14.75
CA ALA A 263 2.20 -4.86 -15.81
C ALA A 263 1.51 -5.44 -17.05
N ASP A 264 0.55 -6.35 -16.84
CA ASP A 264 -0.10 -7.09 -17.93
C ASP A 264 -1.16 -6.26 -18.66
N GLN A 265 -1.88 -5.39 -17.92
CA GLN A 265 -2.99 -4.58 -18.44
C GLN A 265 -2.88 -3.11 -18.00
N PRO A 266 -1.75 -2.42 -18.27
CA PRO A 266 -1.47 -1.09 -17.70
C PRO A 266 -2.53 -0.04 -18.06
N ALA A 267 -3.01 -0.01 -19.29
CA ALA A 267 -4.01 0.96 -19.73
C ALA A 267 -5.38 0.76 -19.06
N ARG A 268 -5.85 -0.51 -18.97
CA ARG A 268 -7.09 -0.86 -18.29
C ARG A 268 -7.00 -0.59 -16.79
N PHE A 269 -5.89 -0.95 -16.18
CA PHE A 269 -5.66 -0.72 -14.77
C PHE A 269 -5.60 0.79 -14.44
N LEU A 270 -4.94 1.58 -15.28
CA LEU A 270 -4.92 3.05 -15.15
C LEU A 270 -6.33 3.67 -15.21
N ALA A 271 -7.20 3.17 -16.09
CA ALA A 271 -8.59 3.62 -16.16
C ALA A 271 -9.36 3.33 -14.85
N LEU A 272 -9.15 2.15 -14.24
CA LEU A 272 -9.74 1.80 -12.95
C LEU A 272 -9.21 2.68 -11.81
N TRP A 273 -7.92 3.04 -11.83
CA TRP A 273 -7.36 3.99 -10.87
C TRP A 273 -7.99 5.37 -10.96
N ARG A 274 -8.11 5.90 -12.19
CA ARG A 274 -8.77 7.20 -12.41
C ARG A 274 -10.19 7.20 -11.84
N MET A 275 -10.96 6.16 -12.13
CA MET A 275 -12.32 6.00 -11.59
C MET A 275 -12.29 5.93 -10.04
N PHE A 276 -11.39 5.16 -9.45
CA PHE A 276 -11.24 5.04 -8.00
C PHE A 276 -10.85 6.35 -7.33
N LEU A 277 -9.94 7.11 -7.93
CA LEU A 277 -9.44 8.35 -7.35
C LEU A 277 -10.35 9.56 -7.59
N ALA A 278 -11.22 9.52 -8.61
CA ALA A 278 -12.19 10.59 -8.91
C ALA A 278 -13.39 10.60 -7.95
N GLY A 279 -13.87 9.43 -7.52
CA GLY A 279 -14.95 9.31 -6.52
C GLY A 279 -14.46 9.55 -5.13
#